data_1a564a08687e1af413cbaac128df5f3b
#
_entry.id   1a564a08687e1af413cbaac128df5f3b
#
_cell.length_a   1.000
_cell.length_b   1.000
_cell.length_c   1.000
_cell.angle_alpha   90.00
_cell.angle_beta   90.00
_cell.angle_gamma   90.00
#
_symmetry.space_group_name_H-M   'P 1'
#
loop_
_entity.id
_entity.type
_entity.pdbx_description
1 polymer ?
#
loop_
_entity_poly.entity_id
_entity_poly.type
_entity_poly.pdbx_seq_one_letter_code
_entity_poly.pdbx_strand_id
1 'polypeptide(L)'
;TYGLMGVINMAHGELMMIGAYATYVVQGLFRQYLPSMFDMYLLVAVPAAFLAAALVGAVLERLVLRHLYGRPLETLLATWGISLVLMQGVRSIFGAQNVGVENPSWMSGGVQLLANLSLPYNRLIIIGFALFVLVGMTLLISQTRLGLFVRGVTQNRPMASALGVNTARIDTYAFSLGCGIAGLAGCALSQIGNVGPDLGQSYIVDAFMVVVLGGVGQLAGTVYAAMGLGLMNKLLEGVAGAVLAKIAVLVFIIVFIQKRPQGIFAMKGRSAEA
;
A
#
# COMPACT_ATOMS: atom_id res chain seq x y z
N THR A 1 6.46 -2.43 -4.74
CA THR A 1 6.51 -2.85 -6.16
C THR A 1 7.47 -1.99 -6.96
N TYR A 2 7.32 -0.66 -6.98
CA TYR A 2 8.17 0.24 -7.78
C TYR A 2 9.68 0.06 -7.50
N GLY A 3 10.07 0.02 -6.24
CA GLY A 3 11.47 -0.12 -5.85
C GLY A 3 12.12 -1.47 -6.19
N LEU A 4 11.33 -2.54 -6.32
CA LEU A 4 11.83 -3.88 -6.62
C LEU A 4 11.79 -4.19 -8.13
N MET A 5 10.82 -3.68 -8.85
CA MET A 5 10.56 -4.06 -10.24
C MET A 5 10.75 -2.89 -11.23
N GLY A 6 10.95 -1.67 -10.74
CA GLY A 6 11.06 -0.47 -11.58
C GLY A 6 9.78 -0.13 -12.35
N VAL A 7 8.65 -0.68 -11.93
CA VAL A 7 7.35 -0.50 -12.59
C VAL A 7 6.49 0.49 -11.81
N ILE A 8 6.09 1.57 -12.45
CA ILE A 8 5.13 2.52 -11.91
C ILE A 8 3.73 1.91 -12.11
N ASN A 9 3.07 1.56 -11.01
CA ASN A 9 1.73 0.96 -11.04
C ASN A 9 0.70 1.92 -10.45
N MET A 10 -0.07 2.58 -11.32
CA MET A 10 -1.15 3.48 -10.88
C MET A 10 -2.33 2.72 -10.28
N ALA A 11 -2.53 1.45 -10.65
CA ALA A 11 -3.58 0.61 -10.08
C ALA A 11 -3.28 0.14 -8.65
N HIS A 12 -2.11 0.48 -8.07
CA HIS A 12 -1.74 0.05 -6.73
C HIS A 12 -2.69 0.59 -5.64
N GLY A 13 -3.21 1.80 -5.84
CA GLY A 13 -4.25 2.36 -4.97
C GLY A 13 -5.54 1.53 -4.96
N GLU A 14 -5.95 1.02 -6.12
CA GLU A 14 -7.17 0.21 -6.24
C GLU A 14 -7.05 -1.15 -5.53
N LEU A 15 -5.82 -1.63 -5.32
CA LEU A 15 -5.59 -2.83 -4.50
C LEU A 15 -5.84 -2.56 -3.01
N MET A 16 -5.62 -1.33 -2.54
CA MET A 16 -6.04 -0.90 -1.20
C MET A 16 -7.57 -0.89 -1.12
N MET A 17 -8.25 -0.34 -2.13
CA MET A 17 -9.71 -0.37 -2.22
C MET A 17 -10.23 -1.82 -2.17
N ILE A 18 -9.65 -2.75 -2.94
CA ILE A 18 -10.05 -4.16 -2.93
C ILE A 18 -9.90 -4.77 -1.53
N GLY A 19 -8.80 -4.48 -0.82
CA GLY A 19 -8.61 -4.92 0.56
C GLY A 19 -9.65 -4.37 1.52
N ALA A 20 -10.03 -3.10 1.38
CA ALA A 20 -11.07 -2.47 2.17
C ALA A 20 -12.46 -3.10 1.90
N TYR A 21 -12.80 -3.34 0.64
CA TYR A 21 -14.06 -4.04 0.29
C TYR A 21 -14.06 -5.51 0.71
N ALA A 22 -12.92 -6.20 0.65
CA ALA A 22 -12.81 -7.56 1.20
C ALA A 22 -13.12 -7.57 2.70
N THR A 23 -12.64 -6.58 3.45
CA THR A 23 -12.96 -6.40 4.88
C THR A 23 -14.45 -6.17 5.08
N TYR A 24 -15.07 -5.32 4.27
CA TYR A 24 -16.53 -5.09 4.31
C TYR A 24 -17.34 -6.36 4.05
N VAL A 25 -16.95 -7.15 3.06
CA VAL A 25 -17.61 -8.43 2.75
C VAL A 25 -17.49 -9.41 3.90
N VAL A 26 -16.29 -9.58 4.47
CA VAL A 26 -16.08 -10.45 5.63
C VAL A 26 -16.93 -10.00 6.81
N GLN A 27 -16.98 -8.70 7.10
CA GLN A 27 -17.86 -8.16 8.14
C GLN A 27 -19.33 -8.51 7.89
N GLY A 28 -19.81 -8.35 6.65
CA GLY A 28 -21.18 -8.70 6.26
C GLY A 28 -21.50 -10.17 6.48
N LEU A 29 -20.56 -11.07 6.14
CA LEU A 29 -20.70 -12.51 6.38
C LEU A 29 -20.77 -12.84 7.87
N PHE A 30 -19.91 -12.22 8.70
CA PHE A 30 -19.96 -12.42 10.15
C PHE A 30 -21.26 -11.90 10.76
N ARG A 31 -21.75 -10.75 10.29
CA ARG A 31 -23.04 -10.21 10.75
C ARG A 31 -24.20 -11.15 10.43
N GLN A 32 -24.19 -11.79 9.25
CA GLN A 32 -25.28 -12.64 8.78
C GLN A 32 -25.22 -14.04 9.38
N TYR A 33 -24.03 -14.66 9.48
CA TYR A 33 -23.89 -16.08 9.82
C TYR A 33 -23.33 -16.31 11.23
N LEU A 34 -22.56 -15.37 11.80
CA LEU A 34 -21.85 -15.53 13.07
C LEU A 34 -21.96 -14.29 13.95
N PRO A 35 -23.16 -13.79 14.27
CA PRO A 35 -23.32 -12.55 15.04
C PRO A 35 -22.69 -12.59 16.43
N SER A 36 -22.60 -13.76 17.06
CA SER A 36 -21.96 -13.95 18.37
C SER A 36 -20.43 -13.79 18.34
N MET A 37 -19.81 -13.94 17.17
CA MET A 37 -18.37 -13.82 16.97
C MET A 37 -18.01 -12.58 16.16
N PHE A 38 -18.90 -11.60 16.07
CA PHE A 38 -18.71 -10.39 15.27
C PHE A 38 -17.41 -9.66 15.61
N ASP A 39 -17.03 -9.59 16.87
CA ASP A 39 -15.80 -8.92 17.31
C ASP A 39 -14.50 -9.58 16.80
N MET A 40 -14.57 -10.80 16.27
CA MET A 40 -13.43 -11.54 15.72
C MET A 40 -13.32 -11.43 14.19
N TYR A 41 -14.27 -10.75 13.51
CA TYR A 41 -14.26 -10.67 12.04
C TYR A 41 -12.94 -10.12 11.48
N LEU A 42 -12.30 -9.19 12.20
CA LEU A 42 -11.07 -8.55 11.77
C LEU A 42 -9.90 -9.54 11.63
N LEU A 43 -9.85 -10.59 12.48
CA LEU A 43 -8.82 -11.64 12.38
C LEU A 43 -8.92 -12.42 11.06
N VAL A 44 -10.14 -12.59 10.53
CA VAL A 44 -10.38 -13.23 9.23
C VAL A 44 -10.29 -12.22 8.10
N ALA A 45 -10.70 -10.97 8.34
CA ALA A 45 -10.64 -9.90 7.35
C ALA A 45 -9.21 -9.55 6.92
N VAL A 46 -8.25 -9.57 7.85
CA VAL A 46 -6.83 -9.28 7.57
C VAL A 46 -6.25 -10.27 6.54
N PRO A 47 -6.25 -11.59 6.73
CA PRO A 47 -5.78 -12.51 5.71
C PRO A 47 -6.64 -12.49 4.43
N ALA A 48 -7.95 -12.28 4.53
CA ALA A 48 -8.83 -12.17 3.37
C ALA A 48 -8.49 -10.96 2.50
N ALA A 49 -8.27 -9.78 3.10
CA ALA A 49 -7.86 -8.56 2.41
C ALA A 49 -6.50 -8.73 1.71
N PHE A 50 -5.55 -9.37 2.40
CA PHE A 50 -4.25 -9.69 1.82
C PHE A 50 -4.39 -10.61 0.60
N LEU A 51 -5.12 -11.73 0.74
CA LEU A 51 -5.28 -12.72 -0.32
C LEU A 51 -6.05 -12.15 -1.51
N ALA A 52 -7.14 -11.41 -1.27
CA ALA A 52 -7.92 -10.79 -2.34
C ALA A 52 -7.06 -9.84 -3.18
N ALA A 53 -6.34 -8.92 -2.55
CA ALA A 53 -5.46 -7.98 -3.24
C ALA A 53 -4.26 -8.69 -3.91
N ALA A 54 -3.67 -9.70 -3.27
CA ALA A 54 -2.56 -10.48 -3.81
C ALA A 54 -2.98 -11.29 -5.05
N LEU A 55 -4.17 -11.90 -5.03
CA LEU A 55 -4.71 -12.63 -6.19
C LEU A 55 -4.98 -11.71 -7.38
N VAL A 56 -5.64 -10.58 -7.14
CA VAL A 56 -5.86 -9.58 -8.20
C VAL A 56 -4.53 -9.08 -8.74
N GLY A 57 -3.57 -8.79 -7.87
CA GLY A 57 -2.21 -8.41 -8.27
C GLY A 57 -1.51 -9.49 -9.11
N ALA A 58 -1.60 -10.77 -8.72
CA ALA A 58 -1.03 -11.88 -9.48
C ALA A 58 -1.64 -12.00 -10.89
N VAL A 59 -2.95 -11.82 -10.99
CA VAL A 59 -3.66 -11.83 -12.28
C VAL A 59 -3.21 -10.66 -13.15
N LEU A 60 -3.15 -9.45 -12.59
CA LEU A 60 -2.71 -8.24 -13.30
C LEU A 60 -1.26 -8.37 -13.79
N GLU A 61 -0.37 -8.90 -12.96
CA GLU A 61 1.03 -9.12 -13.35
C GLU A 61 1.11 -10.09 -14.53
N ARG A 62 0.45 -11.24 -14.43
CA ARG A 62 0.54 -12.29 -15.46
C ARG A 62 -0.10 -11.91 -16.78
N LEU A 63 -1.23 -11.20 -16.75
CA LEU A 63 -1.99 -10.87 -17.96
C LEU A 63 -1.48 -9.62 -18.65
N VAL A 64 -1.02 -8.62 -17.89
CA VAL A 64 -0.71 -7.29 -18.44
C VAL A 64 0.73 -6.89 -18.18
N LEU A 65 1.17 -6.80 -16.92
CA LEU A 65 2.44 -6.16 -16.59
C LEU A 65 3.66 -6.91 -17.12
N ARG A 66 3.58 -8.24 -17.15
CA ARG A 66 4.64 -9.07 -17.71
C ARG A 66 5.04 -8.69 -19.13
N HIS A 67 4.10 -8.26 -19.96
CA HIS A 67 4.31 -7.88 -21.34
C HIS A 67 4.81 -6.43 -21.51
N LEU A 68 4.77 -5.66 -20.44
CA LEU A 68 5.11 -4.24 -20.44
C LEU A 68 6.42 -3.91 -19.72
N TYR A 69 7.14 -4.93 -19.23
CA TYR A 69 8.44 -4.70 -18.57
C TYR A 69 9.44 -4.03 -19.53
N GLY A 70 10.11 -2.99 -19.01
CA GLY A 70 11.04 -2.17 -19.79
C GLY A 70 10.39 -1.02 -20.56
N ARG A 71 9.08 -0.83 -20.46
CA ARG A 71 8.32 0.24 -21.13
C ARG A 71 7.55 1.08 -20.13
N PRO A 72 8.20 2.03 -19.44
CA PRO A 72 7.62 2.72 -18.29
C PRO A 72 6.36 3.54 -18.62
N LEU A 73 6.33 4.21 -19.79
CA LEU A 73 5.16 5.01 -20.18
C LEU A 73 3.95 4.14 -20.55
N GLU A 74 4.17 3.04 -21.28
CA GLU A 74 3.10 2.10 -21.62
C GLU A 74 2.54 1.43 -20.37
N THR A 75 3.40 1.08 -19.42
CA THR A 75 2.99 0.50 -18.13
C THR A 75 2.15 1.48 -17.31
N LEU A 76 2.54 2.75 -17.27
CA LEU A 76 1.80 3.80 -16.57
C LEU A 76 0.40 3.96 -17.17
N LEU A 77 0.28 4.04 -18.49
CA LEU A 77 -1.01 4.17 -19.17
C LEU A 77 -1.89 2.93 -18.98
N ALA A 78 -1.32 1.73 -19.15
CA ALA A 78 -2.05 0.49 -18.97
C ALA A 78 -2.56 0.33 -17.54
N THR A 79 -1.73 0.60 -16.53
CA THR A 79 -2.14 0.51 -15.13
C THR A 79 -3.16 1.57 -14.74
N TRP A 80 -3.12 2.75 -15.35
CA TRP A 80 -4.16 3.76 -15.17
C TRP A 80 -5.51 3.28 -15.75
N GLY A 81 -5.51 2.71 -16.96
CA GLY A 81 -6.71 2.09 -17.54
C GLY A 81 -7.26 0.96 -16.67
N ILE A 82 -6.40 0.10 -16.13
CA ILE A 82 -6.78 -0.97 -15.20
C ILE A 82 -7.39 -0.38 -13.92
N SER A 83 -6.82 0.70 -13.37
CA SER A 83 -7.39 1.39 -12.20
C SER A 83 -8.85 1.79 -12.44
N LEU A 84 -9.14 2.39 -13.60
CA LEU A 84 -10.51 2.76 -13.97
C LEU A 84 -11.43 1.54 -14.09
N VAL A 85 -10.96 0.44 -14.67
CA VAL A 85 -11.74 -0.81 -14.79
C VAL A 85 -12.04 -1.40 -13.42
N LEU A 86 -11.05 -1.46 -12.52
CA LEU A 86 -11.24 -1.98 -11.16
C LEU A 86 -12.21 -1.10 -10.37
N MET A 87 -12.06 0.21 -10.43
CA MET A 87 -12.95 1.15 -9.77
C MET A 87 -14.39 1.01 -10.28
N GLN A 88 -14.57 0.95 -11.59
CA GLN A 88 -15.90 0.77 -12.17
C GLN A 88 -16.49 -0.61 -11.89
N GLY A 89 -15.66 -1.65 -11.85
CA GLY A 89 -16.07 -3.00 -11.44
C GLY A 89 -16.62 -3.02 -10.02
N VAL A 90 -15.92 -2.38 -9.08
CA VAL A 90 -16.37 -2.26 -7.69
C VAL A 90 -17.66 -1.45 -7.59
N ARG A 91 -17.78 -0.33 -8.33
CA ARG A 91 -19.04 0.44 -8.40
C ARG A 91 -20.21 -0.38 -8.91
N SER A 92 -19.99 -1.25 -9.87
CA SER A 92 -21.05 -2.11 -10.43
C SER A 92 -21.50 -3.20 -9.45
N ILE A 93 -20.61 -3.68 -8.58
CA ILE A 93 -20.89 -4.77 -7.62
C ILE A 93 -21.47 -4.21 -6.32
N PHE A 94 -20.87 -3.16 -5.75
CA PHE A 94 -21.20 -2.63 -4.43
C PHE A 94 -21.97 -1.31 -4.45
N GLY A 95 -22.11 -0.68 -5.63
CA GLY A 95 -22.69 0.64 -5.79
C GLY A 95 -21.67 1.77 -5.71
N ALA A 96 -22.14 2.99 -5.99
CA ALA A 96 -21.29 4.19 -6.01
C ALA A 96 -21.17 4.87 -4.64
N GLN A 97 -21.97 4.47 -3.66
CA GLN A 97 -21.97 5.08 -2.33
C GLN A 97 -20.88 4.46 -1.44
N ASN A 98 -20.36 5.30 -0.54
CA ASN A 98 -19.42 4.84 0.45
C ASN A 98 -20.13 3.94 1.48
N VAL A 99 -19.47 2.83 1.85
CA VAL A 99 -19.93 1.89 2.85
C VAL A 99 -19.10 2.04 4.12
N GLY A 100 -19.72 1.92 5.28
CA GLY A 100 -19.05 1.95 6.57
C GLY A 100 -18.67 0.55 7.02
N VAL A 101 -17.49 0.42 7.60
CA VAL A 101 -17.06 -0.78 8.34
C VAL A 101 -17.10 -0.46 9.82
N GLU A 102 -17.86 -1.26 10.60
CA GLU A 102 -17.95 -1.07 12.05
C GLU A 102 -16.74 -1.65 12.76
N ASN A 103 -16.20 -0.88 13.68
CA ASN A 103 -15.09 -1.35 14.50
C ASN A 103 -15.56 -2.41 15.50
N PRO A 104 -14.75 -3.46 15.77
CA PRO A 104 -15.02 -4.39 16.86
C PRO A 104 -15.14 -3.66 18.21
N SER A 105 -15.88 -4.22 19.15
CA SER A 105 -16.12 -3.61 20.47
C SER A 105 -14.82 -3.33 21.25
N TRP A 106 -13.82 -4.20 21.10
CA TRP A 106 -12.51 -4.06 21.75
C TRP A 106 -11.63 -2.94 21.16
N MET A 107 -11.96 -2.41 19.97
CA MET A 107 -11.31 -1.23 19.37
C MET A 107 -12.02 0.07 19.71
N SER A 108 -13.19 0.02 20.35
CA SER A 108 -13.94 1.19 20.78
C SER A 108 -13.37 1.77 22.08
N GLY A 109 -13.41 3.11 22.21
CA GLY A 109 -12.85 3.81 23.35
C GLY A 109 -11.49 4.45 23.07
N GLY A 110 -10.82 4.94 24.11
CA GLY A 110 -9.51 5.61 23.99
C GLY A 110 -8.81 5.78 25.34
N VAL A 111 -7.50 5.98 25.28
CA VAL A 111 -6.67 6.35 26.43
C VAL A 111 -6.66 7.87 26.55
N GLN A 112 -7.06 8.39 27.70
CA GLN A 112 -6.88 9.81 28.03
C GLN A 112 -5.44 10.04 28.48
N LEU A 113 -4.64 10.73 27.67
CA LEU A 113 -3.27 11.12 28.02
C LEU A 113 -3.23 12.44 28.79
N LEU A 114 -4.12 13.36 28.47
CA LEU A 114 -4.30 14.66 29.09
C LEU A 114 -5.78 14.97 29.19
N ALA A 115 -6.14 15.94 30.04
CA ALA A 115 -7.52 16.35 30.28
C ALA A 115 -8.31 16.63 28.97
N ASN A 116 -7.61 17.07 27.91
CA ASN A 116 -8.20 17.45 26.62
C ASN A 116 -7.70 16.59 25.45
N LEU A 117 -6.91 15.52 25.69
CA LEU A 117 -6.35 14.68 24.64
C LEU A 117 -6.67 13.20 24.91
N SER A 118 -7.56 12.63 24.10
CA SER A 118 -7.85 11.21 24.07
C SER A 118 -7.31 10.58 22.79
N LEU A 119 -6.55 9.49 22.93
CA LEU A 119 -6.10 8.67 21.80
C LEU A 119 -7.06 7.50 21.60
N PRO A 120 -7.78 7.42 20.47
CA PRO A 120 -8.66 6.30 20.18
C PRO A 120 -7.87 4.99 20.03
N TYR A 121 -8.40 3.90 20.60
CA TYR A 121 -7.76 2.57 20.51
C TYR A 121 -7.58 2.09 19.08
N ASN A 122 -8.53 2.36 18.19
CA ASN A 122 -8.43 1.96 16.78
C ASN A 122 -7.15 2.50 16.12
N ARG A 123 -6.76 3.75 16.38
CA ARG A 123 -5.53 4.34 15.80
C ARG A 123 -4.26 3.73 16.38
N LEU A 124 -4.24 3.43 17.70
CA LEU A 124 -3.11 2.76 18.34
C LEU A 124 -2.90 1.35 17.78
N ILE A 125 -3.99 0.61 17.60
CA ILE A 125 -3.96 -0.75 17.04
C ILE A 125 -3.49 -0.72 15.59
N ILE A 126 -3.91 0.25 14.78
CA ILE A 126 -3.45 0.40 13.40
C ILE A 126 -1.96 0.71 13.34
N ILE A 127 -1.44 1.56 14.23
CA ILE A 127 0.01 1.81 14.33
C ILE A 127 0.76 0.53 14.68
N GLY A 128 0.27 -0.22 15.67
CA GLY A 128 0.84 -1.53 16.05
C GLY A 128 0.80 -2.53 14.90
N PHE A 129 -0.32 -2.59 14.17
CA PHE A 129 -0.48 -3.42 12.99
C PHE A 129 0.47 -3.03 11.85
N ALA A 130 0.63 -1.74 11.58
CA ALA A 130 1.58 -1.24 10.58
C ALA A 130 3.03 -1.61 10.93
N LEU A 131 3.42 -1.49 12.20
CA LEU A 131 4.73 -1.93 12.68
C LEU A 131 4.90 -3.45 12.55
N PHE A 132 3.89 -4.24 12.87
CA PHE A 132 3.90 -5.68 12.69
C PHE A 132 4.10 -6.09 11.23
N VAL A 133 3.37 -5.47 10.30
CA VAL A 133 3.52 -5.70 8.86
C VAL A 133 4.91 -5.29 8.39
N LEU A 134 5.44 -4.16 8.86
CA LEU A 134 6.78 -3.67 8.53
C LEU A 134 7.87 -4.66 8.99
N VAL A 135 7.80 -5.13 10.24
CA VAL A 135 8.73 -6.13 10.78
C VAL A 135 8.61 -7.43 9.99
N GLY A 136 7.39 -7.91 9.74
CA GLY A 136 7.14 -9.11 8.95
C GLY A 136 7.75 -9.03 7.54
N MET A 137 7.58 -7.88 6.86
CA MET A 137 8.18 -7.63 5.55
C MET A 137 9.71 -7.61 5.59
N THR A 138 10.27 -6.93 6.58
CA THR A 138 11.72 -6.85 6.76
C THR A 138 12.30 -8.25 6.97
N LEU A 139 11.70 -9.06 7.83
CA LEU A 139 12.09 -10.45 8.08
C LEU A 139 11.93 -11.31 6.82
N LEU A 140 10.82 -11.17 6.11
CA LEU A 140 10.56 -11.91 4.87
C LEU A 140 11.62 -11.61 3.81
N ILE A 141 11.93 -10.34 3.57
CA ILE A 141 12.91 -9.94 2.57
C ILE A 141 14.36 -10.29 3.02
N SER A 142 14.68 -10.17 4.31
CA SER A 142 16.04 -10.38 4.80
C SER A 142 16.39 -11.86 5.02
N GLN A 143 15.45 -12.67 5.51
CA GLN A 143 15.72 -14.01 6.01
C GLN A 143 15.16 -15.15 5.16
N THR A 144 14.30 -14.86 4.16
CA THR A 144 13.71 -15.92 3.35
C THR A 144 14.38 -16.09 1.99
N ARG A 145 14.24 -17.30 1.40
CA ARG A 145 14.70 -17.59 0.04
C ARG A 145 14.02 -16.70 -1.01
N LEU A 146 12.74 -16.38 -0.79
CA LEU A 146 12.01 -15.47 -1.67
C LEU A 146 12.68 -14.10 -1.71
N GLY A 147 13.00 -13.53 -0.55
CA GLY A 147 13.70 -12.25 -0.47
C GLY A 147 15.09 -12.29 -1.11
N LEU A 148 15.83 -13.41 -0.99
CA LEU A 148 17.11 -13.60 -1.67
C LEU A 148 16.94 -13.58 -3.18
N PHE A 149 15.96 -14.32 -3.73
CA PHE A 149 15.71 -14.37 -5.17
C PHE A 149 15.21 -13.02 -5.70
N VAL A 150 14.32 -12.34 -4.97
CA VAL A 150 13.85 -10.99 -5.34
C VAL A 150 15.03 -10.02 -5.45
N ARG A 151 15.93 -9.99 -4.45
CA ARG A 151 17.13 -9.13 -4.50
C ARG A 151 18.07 -9.53 -5.65
N GLY A 152 18.28 -10.81 -5.89
CA GLY A 152 19.09 -11.29 -7.01
C GLY A 152 18.55 -10.87 -8.38
N VAL A 153 17.23 -11.02 -8.57
CA VAL A 153 16.56 -10.62 -9.84
C VAL A 153 16.59 -9.10 -10.02
N THR A 154 16.41 -8.31 -8.96
CA THR A 154 16.47 -6.85 -9.05
C THR A 154 17.88 -6.32 -9.28
N GLN A 155 18.90 -7.02 -8.78
CA GLN A 155 20.30 -6.61 -8.93
C GLN A 155 20.86 -6.96 -10.33
N ASN A 156 20.64 -8.18 -10.80
CA ASN A 156 21.08 -8.63 -12.11
C ASN A 156 20.16 -9.74 -12.64
N ARG A 157 19.15 -9.37 -13.42
CA ARG A 157 18.16 -10.29 -13.97
C ARG A 157 18.75 -11.37 -14.90
N PRO A 158 19.64 -11.02 -15.87
CA PRO A 158 20.26 -12.02 -16.73
C PRO A 158 21.08 -13.05 -15.96
N MET A 159 21.87 -12.61 -14.97
CA MET A 159 22.68 -13.49 -14.14
C MET A 159 21.79 -14.41 -13.28
N ALA A 160 20.74 -13.89 -12.65
CA ALA A 160 19.80 -14.71 -11.88
C ALA A 160 19.14 -15.80 -12.73
N SER A 161 18.76 -15.45 -13.98
CA SER A 161 18.22 -16.43 -14.93
C SER A 161 19.24 -17.49 -15.34
N ALA A 162 20.50 -17.10 -15.58
CA ALA A 162 21.59 -18.03 -15.89
C ALA A 162 21.88 -19.02 -14.74
N LEU A 163 21.66 -18.62 -13.50
CA LEU A 163 21.77 -19.47 -12.31
C LEU A 163 20.52 -20.34 -12.06
N GLY A 164 19.57 -20.39 -12.99
CA GLY A 164 18.38 -21.24 -12.93
C GLY A 164 17.21 -20.66 -12.15
N VAL A 165 17.24 -19.37 -11.76
CA VAL A 165 16.12 -18.70 -11.10
C VAL A 165 15.04 -18.38 -12.13
N ASN A 166 13.81 -18.86 -11.91
CA ASN A 166 12.67 -18.50 -12.74
C ASN A 166 12.21 -17.06 -12.42
N THR A 167 12.81 -16.09 -13.13
CA THR A 167 12.57 -14.66 -12.89
C THR A 167 11.10 -14.28 -13.01
N ALA A 168 10.37 -14.88 -13.97
CA ALA A 168 8.94 -14.59 -14.16
C ALA A 168 8.07 -15.00 -12.96
N ARG A 169 8.40 -16.12 -12.30
CA ARG A 169 7.70 -16.53 -11.06
C ARG A 169 8.03 -15.63 -9.89
N ILE A 170 9.29 -15.22 -9.78
CA ILE A 170 9.74 -14.33 -8.71
C ILE A 170 9.08 -12.96 -8.85
N ASP A 171 8.95 -12.43 -10.07
CA ASP A 171 8.24 -11.18 -10.32
C ASP A 171 6.77 -11.27 -9.88
N THR A 172 6.07 -12.36 -10.26
CA THR A 172 4.67 -12.57 -9.83
C THR A 172 4.56 -12.61 -8.30
N TYR A 173 5.45 -13.32 -7.61
CA TYR A 173 5.40 -13.41 -6.15
C TYR A 173 5.72 -12.06 -5.48
N ALA A 174 6.73 -11.35 -5.96
CA ALA A 174 7.10 -10.05 -5.42
C ALA A 174 5.98 -9.02 -5.64
N PHE A 175 5.38 -9.01 -6.84
CA PHE A 175 4.26 -8.13 -7.16
C PHE A 175 3.02 -8.45 -6.33
N SER A 176 2.61 -9.72 -6.25
CA SER A 176 1.47 -10.17 -5.46
C SER A 176 1.62 -9.84 -3.98
N LEU A 177 2.82 -10.03 -3.44
CA LEU A 177 3.13 -9.70 -2.05
C LEU A 177 2.98 -8.20 -1.80
N GLY A 178 3.50 -7.34 -2.69
CA GLY A 178 3.30 -5.89 -2.61
C GLY A 178 1.83 -5.50 -2.69
N CYS A 179 1.06 -6.16 -3.56
CA CYS A 179 -0.39 -5.97 -3.69
C CYS A 179 -1.16 -6.42 -2.44
N GLY A 180 -0.76 -7.55 -1.86
CA GLY A 180 -1.33 -8.03 -0.60
C GLY A 180 -1.13 -7.05 0.56
N ILE A 181 0.06 -6.43 0.64
CA ILE A 181 0.32 -5.38 1.65
C ILE A 181 -0.54 -4.14 1.40
N ALA A 182 -0.76 -3.75 0.15
CA ALA A 182 -1.72 -2.68 -0.16
C ALA A 182 -3.14 -3.07 0.32
N GLY A 183 -3.55 -4.33 0.14
CA GLY A 183 -4.81 -4.85 0.69
C GLY A 183 -4.89 -4.74 2.22
N LEU A 184 -3.79 -5.04 2.93
CA LEU A 184 -3.71 -4.85 4.39
C LEU A 184 -3.86 -3.37 4.78
N ALA A 185 -3.25 -2.46 4.03
CA ALA A 185 -3.41 -1.02 4.25
C ALA A 185 -4.87 -0.61 4.05
N GLY A 186 -5.56 -1.16 3.02
CA GLY A 186 -6.99 -0.96 2.80
C GLY A 186 -7.85 -1.46 3.97
N CYS A 187 -7.53 -2.64 4.52
CA CYS A 187 -8.18 -3.17 5.72
C CYS A 187 -8.00 -2.23 6.93
N ALA A 188 -6.79 -1.70 7.13
CA ALA A 188 -6.53 -0.74 8.20
C ALA A 188 -7.28 0.58 8.01
N LEU A 189 -7.32 1.09 6.78
CA LEU A 189 -8.04 2.33 6.43
C LEU A 189 -9.55 2.20 6.62
N SER A 190 -10.12 1.03 6.34
CA SER A 190 -11.54 0.76 6.55
C SER A 190 -11.98 0.91 8.01
N GLN A 191 -11.05 0.78 8.97
CA GLN A 191 -11.32 0.94 10.41
C GLN A 191 -11.32 2.42 10.86
N ILE A 192 -10.84 3.34 10.03
CA ILE A 192 -10.75 4.77 10.38
C ILE A 192 -11.77 5.60 9.61
N GLY A 193 -12.12 5.16 8.41
CA GLY A 193 -12.95 5.91 7.49
C GLY A 193 -13.90 5.03 6.69
N ASN A 194 -14.72 5.68 5.88
CA ASN A 194 -15.63 4.99 5.00
C ASN A 194 -14.87 4.38 3.81
N VAL A 195 -15.34 3.23 3.36
CA VAL A 195 -14.83 2.53 2.18
C VAL A 195 -15.63 2.98 0.96
N GLY A 196 -14.94 3.51 -0.02
CA GLY A 196 -15.55 3.96 -1.26
C GLY A 196 -14.76 3.50 -2.49
N PRO A 197 -15.41 3.52 -3.67
CA PRO A 197 -14.72 3.13 -4.90
C PRO A 197 -13.57 4.08 -5.29
N ASP A 198 -13.53 5.30 -4.76
CA ASP A 198 -12.50 6.30 -5.02
C ASP A 198 -11.35 6.26 -3.98
N LEU A 199 -11.41 5.34 -3.01
CA LEU A 199 -10.43 5.25 -1.93
C LEU A 199 -9.01 5.08 -2.47
N GLY A 200 -8.82 4.25 -3.50
CA GLY A 200 -7.52 4.03 -4.11
C GLY A 200 -6.89 5.29 -4.68
N GLN A 201 -7.66 6.08 -5.40
CA GLN A 201 -7.18 7.33 -6.01
C GLN A 201 -6.80 8.40 -4.98
N SER A 202 -7.45 8.40 -3.84
CA SER A 202 -7.17 9.35 -2.76
C SER A 202 -5.79 9.14 -2.12
N TYR A 203 -5.30 7.89 -2.12
CA TYR A 203 -4.05 7.53 -1.44
C TYR A 203 -2.87 7.22 -2.36
N ILE A 204 -3.11 6.97 -3.68
CA ILE A 204 -2.03 6.61 -4.60
C ILE A 204 -0.99 7.72 -4.73
N VAL A 205 -1.43 8.98 -4.76
CA VAL A 205 -0.54 10.14 -4.86
C VAL A 205 0.33 10.26 -3.60
N ASP A 206 -0.27 10.13 -2.41
CA ASP A 206 0.44 10.19 -1.14
C ASP A 206 1.46 9.03 -1.04
N ALA A 207 1.08 7.82 -1.43
CA ALA A 207 1.97 6.67 -1.46
C ALA A 207 3.15 6.85 -2.44
N PHE A 208 2.90 7.42 -3.61
CA PHE A 208 3.95 7.73 -4.58
C PHE A 208 4.93 8.78 -4.04
N MET A 209 4.41 9.86 -3.42
CA MET A 209 5.22 10.89 -2.79
C MET A 209 6.14 10.33 -1.70
N VAL A 210 5.62 9.43 -0.86
CA VAL A 210 6.41 8.74 0.18
C VAL A 210 7.55 7.93 -0.41
N VAL A 211 7.29 7.16 -1.47
CA VAL A 211 8.32 6.31 -2.10
C VAL A 211 9.42 7.15 -2.76
N VAL A 212 9.04 8.23 -3.44
CA VAL A 212 10.01 9.11 -4.10
C VAL A 212 10.85 9.88 -3.08
N LEU A 213 10.23 10.42 -2.03
CA LEU A 213 10.94 11.13 -0.96
C LEU A 213 11.86 10.18 -0.18
N GLY A 214 11.41 8.96 0.12
CA GLY A 214 12.19 7.98 0.86
C GLY A 214 13.39 7.43 0.11
N GLY A 215 13.34 7.47 -1.21
CA GLY A 215 14.30 6.84 -2.11
C GLY A 215 13.80 5.49 -2.61
N VAL A 216 13.70 5.36 -3.91
CA VAL A 216 13.16 4.18 -4.59
C VAL A 216 13.98 2.94 -4.23
N GLY A 217 13.31 1.90 -3.73
CA GLY A 217 13.95 0.63 -3.34
C GLY A 217 14.50 0.58 -1.92
N GLN A 218 14.39 1.65 -1.14
CA GLN A 218 14.83 1.73 0.25
C GLN A 218 13.66 1.62 1.22
N LEU A 219 13.52 0.46 1.89
CA LEU A 219 12.42 0.24 2.84
C LEU A 219 12.50 1.21 4.03
N ALA A 220 13.69 1.39 4.61
CA ALA A 220 13.90 2.33 5.70
C ALA A 220 13.57 3.77 5.29
N GLY A 221 14.00 4.19 4.09
CA GLY A 221 13.69 5.51 3.53
C GLY A 221 12.19 5.73 3.40
N THR A 222 11.47 4.76 2.89
CA THR A 222 10.00 4.80 2.77
C THR A 222 9.32 4.98 4.12
N VAL A 223 9.79 4.29 5.17
CA VAL A 223 9.23 4.41 6.52
C VAL A 223 9.45 5.81 7.10
N TYR A 224 10.68 6.33 7.03
CA TYR A 224 10.97 7.69 7.51
C TYR A 224 10.20 8.76 6.73
N ALA A 225 10.11 8.61 5.41
CA ALA A 225 9.33 9.51 4.56
C ALA A 225 7.83 9.46 4.89
N ALA A 226 7.27 8.26 5.08
CA ALA A 226 5.86 8.08 5.44
C ALA A 226 5.51 8.76 6.77
N MET A 227 6.35 8.53 7.80
CA MET A 227 6.16 9.16 9.11
C MET A 227 6.33 10.69 9.05
N GLY A 228 7.39 11.14 8.38
CA GLY A 228 7.67 12.58 8.24
C GLY A 228 6.57 13.32 7.47
N LEU A 229 6.15 12.80 6.31
CA LEU A 229 5.08 13.39 5.52
C LEU A 229 3.72 13.31 6.20
N GLY A 230 3.42 12.19 6.86
CA GLY A 230 2.19 12.02 7.62
C GLY A 230 2.08 13.02 8.77
N LEU A 231 3.15 13.17 9.54
CA LEU A 231 3.22 14.15 10.64
C LEU A 231 3.11 15.59 10.11
N MET A 232 3.88 15.93 9.08
CA MET A 232 3.85 17.25 8.46
C MET A 232 2.47 17.59 7.90
N ASN A 233 1.83 16.63 7.20
CA ASN A 233 0.48 16.81 6.67
C ASN A 233 -0.53 17.08 7.81
N LYS A 234 -0.48 16.30 8.89
CA LYS A 234 -1.40 16.48 10.03
C LYS A 234 -1.17 17.78 10.81
N LEU A 235 0.06 18.22 10.95
CA LEU A 235 0.37 19.54 11.56
C LEU A 235 -0.13 20.69 10.70
N LEU A 236 0.10 20.63 9.39
CA LEU A 236 -0.38 21.64 8.45
C LEU A 236 -1.91 21.64 8.33
N GLU A 237 -2.54 20.47 8.37
CA GLU A 237 -4.00 20.34 8.35
C GLU A 237 -4.66 21.07 9.52
N GLY A 238 -4.04 21.02 10.71
CA GLY A 238 -4.52 21.74 11.90
C GLY A 238 -4.45 23.26 11.81
N VAL A 239 -3.54 23.80 10.99
CA VAL A 239 -3.32 25.25 10.84
C VAL A 239 -3.98 25.82 9.58
N ALA A 240 -3.83 25.13 8.46
CA ALA A 240 -4.21 25.62 7.13
C ALA A 240 -5.41 24.88 6.51
N GLY A 241 -5.88 23.83 7.15
CA GLY A 241 -6.93 22.96 6.60
C GLY A 241 -6.39 21.90 5.62
N ALA A 242 -7.20 20.87 5.36
CA ALA A 242 -6.77 19.65 4.65
C ALA A 242 -6.28 19.90 3.21
N VAL A 243 -6.93 20.80 2.47
CA VAL A 243 -6.59 21.07 1.06
C VAL A 243 -5.26 21.81 0.95
N LEU A 244 -5.10 22.89 1.72
CA LEU A 244 -3.86 23.68 1.70
C LEU A 244 -2.68 22.88 2.26
N ALA A 245 -2.89 22.02 3.25
CA ALA A 245 -1.88 21.11 3.75
C ALA A 245 -1.35 20.17 2.66
N LYS A 246 -2.25 19.53 1.89
CA LYS A 246 -1.84 18.65 0.76
C LYS A 246 -1.06 19.42 -0.32
N ILE A 247 -1.50 20.62 -0.66
CA ILE A 247 -0.80 21.47 -1.64
C ILE A 247 0.61 21.83 -1.13
N ALA A 248 0.73 22.25 0.14
CA ALA A 248 2.01 22.61 0.73
C ALA A 248 2.98 21.42 0.77
N VAL A 249 2.49 20.21 1.14
CA VAL A 249 3.29 18.99 1.12
C VAL A 249 3.75 18.65 -0.30
N LEU A 250 2.86 18.76 -1.30
CA LEU A 250 3.20 18.51 -2.70
C LEU A 250 4.30 19.48 -3.19
N VAL A 251 4.14 20.77 -2.93
CA VAL A 251 5.15 21.79 -3.28
C VAL A 251 6.48 21.50 -2.59
N PHE A 252 6.45 21.16 -1.30
CA PHE A 252 7.65 20.76 -0.56
C PHE A 252 8.40 19.61 -1.24
N ILE A 253 7.67 18.56 -1.65
CA ILE A 253 8.26 17.38 -2.30
C ILE A 253 8.85 17.75 -3.66
N ILE A 254 8.14 18.55 -4.47
CA ILE A 254 8.65 19.01 -5.77
C ILE A 254 9.98 19.76 -5.61
N VAL A 255 10.04 20.69 -4.67
CA VAL A 255 11.27 21.45 -4.38
C VAL A 255 12.39 20.53 -3.84
N PHE A 256 12.03 19.56 -3.00
CA PHE A 256 12.97 18.58 -2.46
C PHE A 256 13.58 17.71 -3.56
N ILE A 257 12.76 17.17 -4.47
CA ILE A 257 13.22 16.31 -5.57
C ILE A 257 14.10 17.09 -6.54
N GLN A 258 13.80 18.37 -6.82
CA GLN A 258 14.66 19.21 -7.65
C GLN A 258 16.07 19.36 -7.06
N LYS A 259 16.18 19.39 -5.72
CA LYS A 259 17.49 19.48 -5.04
C LYS A 259 18.15 18.13 -4.81
N ARG A 260 17.36 17.07 -4.57
CA ARG A 260 17.83 15.71 -4.29
C ARG A 260 16.97 14.67 -5.03
N PRO A 261 17.22 14.41 -6.31
CA PRO A 261 16.41 13.50 -7.13
C PRO A 261 16.47 12.04 -6.66
N GLN A 262 17.47 11.67 -5.87
CA GLN A 262 17.65 10.31 -5.33
C GLN A 262 16.87 10.04 -4.04
N GLY A 263 16.13 11.04 -3.52
CA GLY A 263 15.42 10.94 -2.23
C GLY A 263 16.34 11.14 -1.02
N ILE A 264 15.80 10.82 0.19
CA ILE A 264 16.55 10.94 1.46
C ILE A 264 17.65 9.89 1.53
N PHE A 265 17.36 8.66 1.11
CA PHE A 265 18.30 7.54 1.12
C PHE A 265 18.64 7.13 -0.32
N ALA A 266 19.74 7.67 -0.83
CA ALA A 266 20.24 7.26 -2.14
C ALA A 266 20.75 5.82 -2.12
N MET A 267 20.41 5.03 -3.16
CA MET A 267 21.01 3.70 -3.34
C MET A 267 22.48 3.85 -3.72
N LYS A 268 23.38 3.46 -2.83
CA LYS A 268 24.81 3.36 -3.14
C LYS A 268 25.01 2.22 -4.14
N GLY A 269 25.35 2.53 -5.39
CA GLY A 269 25.80 1.53 -6.35
C GLY A 269 25.16 1.55 -7.76
N ARG A 270 24.18 2.41 -8.04
CA ARG A 270 23.50 2.44 -9.35
C ARG A 270 23.57 3.78 -10.10
N SER A 271 24.29 4.75 -9.60
CA SER A 271 24.38 6.10 -10.19
C SER A 271 25.65 6.37 -11.00
N ALA A 272 26.37 5.34 -11.42
CA ALA A 272 27.57 5.54 -12.26
C ALA A 272 27.31 5.36 -13.76
N GLU A 273 26.10 4.94 -14.18
CA GLU A 273 25.77 4.76 -15.60
C GLU A 273 24.33 5.22 -15.86
N ALA A 274 24.14 6.50 -16.01
CA ALA A 274 23.04 7.13 -16.74
C ALA A 274 23.47 8.51 -17.21
#